data_93490f7d9b45a33f2290e2bdff1f0e1b
#
_entry.id   93490f7d9b45a33f2290e2bdff1f0e1b
#
_cell.length_a   1.000
_cell.length_b   1.000
_cell.length_c   1.000
_cell.angle_alpha   90.00
_cell.angle_beta   90.00
_cell.angle_gamma   90.00
#
_symmetry.space_group_name_H-M   'P 1'
#
loop_
_entity.id
_entity.type
_entity.pdbx_description
1 polymer ?
#
loop_
_entity_poly.entity_id
_entity_poly.type
_entity_poly.pdbx_seq_one_letter_code
_entity_poly.pdbx_strand_id
1 'polypeptide(L)'
;MSPQSLHGFGEKIKVKKMSSNQKAYNFFLVIFITMIVLTNIIGVKLFDIKSITLTTGLITYPLTFLITDIVCEVFGKSKASLMVLMGFFASILSLIFINLAVMLPGSEVWINSSLGYNSVQDMQNAYESVFTLPGFLLSASMLAYLVAQLIDVR
;
A
#
# COMPACT_ATOMS: atom_id res chain seq x y z
N MET A 1 -18.84 -57.77 20.96
CA MET A 1 -19.01 -56.42 20.33
C MET A 1 -17.87 -55.52 20.87
N SER A 2 -16.82 -55.38 20.11
CA SER A 2 -15.67 -54.53 20.48
C SER A 2 -15.91 -53.09 20.01
N PRO A 3 -15.54 -52.05 20.78
CA PRO A 3 -15.66 -50.67 20.36
C PRO A 3 -14.53 -50.36 19.38
N GLN A 4 -14.89 -49.97 18.17
CA GLN A 4 -13.96 -49.48 17.17
C GLN A 4 -13.37 -48.15 17.64
N SER A 5 -12.05 -48.09 17.67
CA SER A 5 -11.23 -46.97 18.00
C SER A 5 -11.40 -45.82 16.98
N LEU A 6 -11.93 -44.70 17.40
CA LEU A 6 -11.83 -43.41 16.70
C LEU A 6 -10.39 -42.90 16.81
N HIS A 7 -9.49 -43.43 16.00
CA HIS A 7 -8.17 -42.86 15.73
C HIS A 7 -8.20 -42.13 14.40
N GLY A 8 -8.11 -40.81 14.41
CA GLY A 8 -7.94 -40.09 13.18
C GLY A 8 -8.41 -38.61 13.18
N PHE A 9 -8.03 -37.82 14.19
CA PHE A 9 -8.15 -36.37 14.05
C PHE A 9 -7.04 -35.66 14.90
N GLY A 10 -5.84 -35.77 14.45
CA GLY A 10 -4.71 -35.16 15.17
C GLY A 10 -3.47 -35.06 14.30
N GLU A 11 -3.62 -34.77 13.01
CA GLU A 11 -2.49 -34.47 12.17
C GLU A 11 -1.98 -33.07 12.56
N LYS A 12 -0.99 -33.05 13.44
CA LYS A 12 -0.31 -31.80 13.84
C LYS A 12 0.29 -31.18 12.58
N ILE A 13 -0.32 -30.11 12.10
CA ILE A 13 0.22 -29.28 11.03
C ILE A 13 1.62 -28.86 11.47
N LYS A 14 2.67 -29.49 10.91
CA LYS A 14 4.06 -29.12 11.12
C LYS A 14 4.27 -27.76 10.46
N VAL A 15 4.13 -26.70 11.23
CA VAL A 15 4.48 -25.35 10.76
C VAL A 15 5.99 -25.35 10.45
N LYS A 16 6.32 -25.34 9.16
CA LYS A 16 7.69 -25.33 8.70
C LYS A 16 8.33 -24.02 9.14
N LYS A 17 9.34 -24.08 10.00
CA LYS A 17 10.07 -22.90 10.48
C LYS A 17 10.68 -22.16 9.29
N MET A 18 10.31 -20.89 9.13
CA MET A 18 10.81 -20.04 8.05
C MET A 18 12.33 -19.88 8.15
N SER A 19 13.04 -19.97 7.01
CA SER A 19 14.48 -19.72 6.95
C SER A 19 14.78 -18.24 7.24
N SER A 20 16.02 -17.94 7.66
CA SER A 20 16.46 -16.56 7.90
C SER A 20 16.29 -15.68 6.65
N ASN A 21 16.64 -16.21 5.48
CA ASN A 21 16.50 -15.51 4.20
C ASN A 21 15.03 -15.20 3.86
N GLN A 22 14.11 -16.09 4.20
CA GLN A 22 12.69 -15.87 3.97
C GLN A 22 12.12 -14.80 4.90
N LYS A 23 12.61 -14.74 6.14
CA LYS A 23 12.25 -13.67 7.08
C LYS A 23 12.73 -12.30 6.59
N ALA A 24 13.97 -12.22 6.11
CA ALA A 24 14.55 -11.00 5.57
C ALA A 24 13.78 -10.53 4.32
N TYR A 25 13.46 -11.42 3.38
CA TYR A 25 12.63 -11.07 2.21
C TYR A 25 11.27 -10.56 2.62
N ASN A 26 10.57 -11.22 3.54
CA ASN A 26 9.27 -10.79 4.01
C ASN A 26 9.33 -9.41 4.70
N PHE A 27 10.41 -9.11 5.42
CA PHE A 27 10.62 -7.80 6.03
C PHE A 27 10.71 -6.70 4.95
N PHE A 28 11.52 -6.89 3.91
CA PHE A 28 11.61 -5.95 2.79
C PHE A 28 10.29 -5.82 2.04
N LEU A 29 9.58 -6.94 1.82
CA LEU A 29 8.27 -6.96 1.18
C LEU A 29 7.25 -6.10 1.95
N VAL A 30 7.19 -6.23 3.27
CA VAL A 30 6.27 -5.45 4.11
C VAL A 30 6.61 -3.97 4.04
N ILE A 31 7.88 -3.59 4.18
CA ILE A 31 8.29 -2.17 4.08
C ILE A 31 7.95 -1.62 2.70
N PHE A 32 8.26 -2.35 1.63
CA PHE A 32 7.97 -1.93 0.26
C PHE A 32 6.48 -1.67 0.03
N ILE A 33 5.62 -2.62 0.40
CA ILE A 33 4.16 -2.47 0.29
C ILE A 33 3.67 -1.27 1.10
N THR A 34 4.17 -1.12 2.32
CA THR A 34 3.81 0.02 3.18
C THR A 34 4.20 1.34 2.54
N MET A 35 5.42 1.45 1.98
CA MET A 35 5.88 2.67 1.33
C MET A 35 5.05 3.02 0.10
N ILE A 36 4.66 2.04 -0.72
CA ILE A 36 3.83 2.27 -1.91
C ILE A 36 2.43 2.73 -1.54
N VAL A 37 1.79 2.06 -0.59
CA VAL A 37 0.46 2.46 -0.11
C VAL A 37 0.52 3.87 0.49
N LEU A 38 1.54 4.15 1.30
CA LEU A 38 1.75 5.47 1.89
C LEU A 38 1.97 6.54 0.81
N THR A 39 2.73 6.24 -0.24
CA THR A 39 2.93 7.15 -1.38
C THR A 39 1.61 7.60 -2.00
N ASN A 40 0.67 6.69 -2.17
CA ASN A 40 -0.64 7.02 -2.74
C ASN A 40 -1.47 7.92 -1.81
N ILE A 41 -1.32 7.77 -0.49
CA ILE A 41 -2.04 8.58 0.50
C ILE A 41 -1.43 9.97 0.63
N ILE A 42 -0.11 10.06 0.82
CA ILE A 42 0.55 11.36 1.04
C ILE A 42 0.78 12.12 -0.26
N GLY A 43 0.87 11.43 -1.39
CA GLY A 43 1.18 12.01 -2.70
C GLY A 43 0.15 13.02 -3.21
N VAL A 44 -1.03 13.07 -2.60
CA VAL A 44 -2.06 14.08 -2.90
C VAL A 44 -1.60 15.50 -2.51
N LYS A 45 -0.77 15.61 -1.47
CA LYS A 45 -0.24 16.89 -1.04
C LYS A 45 0.86 17.37 -1.99
N LEU A 46 0.69 18.58 -2.53
CA LEU A 46 1.69 19.27 -3.31
C LEU A 46 2.46 20.27 -2.43
N PHE A 47 3.70 20.49 -2.75
CA PHE A 47 4.54 21.51 -2.10
C PHE A 47 5.49 22.13 -3.13
N ASP A 48 5.90 23.36 -2.87
CA ASP A 48 6.76 24.11 -3.78
C ASP A 48 8.19 24.20 -3.23
N ILE A 49 9.15 23.93 -4.11
CA ILE A 49 10.56 24.26 -3.90
C ILE A 49 10.94 25.30 -4.95
N LYS A 50 11.13 26.55 -4.51
CA LYS A 50 11.35 27.71 -5.39
C LYS A 50 10.16 27.84 -6.36
N SER A 51 10.37 27.55 -7.65
CA SER A 51 9.34 27.65 -8.71
C SER A 51 8.87 26.30 -9.24
N ILE A 52 9.17 25.20 -8.55
CA ILE A 52 8.83 23.85 -8.99
C ILE A 52 7.85 23.24 -7.99
N THR A 53 6.65 22.90 -8.46
CA THR A 53 5.65 22.18 -7.68
C THR A 53 5.91 20.67 -7.72
N LEU A 54 6.01 20.06 -6.56
CA LEU A 54 6.33 18.66 -6.36
C LEU A 54 5.25 17.97 -5.51
N THR A 55 5.10 16.67 -5.70
CA THR A 55 4.26 15.85 -4.83
C THR A 55 5.05 15.31 -3.63
N THR A 56 4.42 15.20 -2.46
CA THR A 56 5.05 14.59 -1.28
C THR A 56 5.36 13.11 -1.46
N GLY A 57 4.78 12.43 -2.45
CA GLY A 57 5.18 11.09 -2.87
C GLY A 57 6.67 10.95 -3.21
N LEU A 58 7.33 12.03 -3.62
CA LEU A 58 8.77 12.08 -3.87
C LEU A 58 9.63 11.68 -2.66
N ILE A 59 9.10 11.75 -1.44
CA ILE A 59 9.82 11.33 -0.22
C ILE A 59 9.96 9.80 -0.17
N THR A 60 8.94 9.08 -0.61
CA THR A 60 8.87 7.62 -0.52
C THR A 60 9.41 6.90 -1.74
N TYR A 61 9.35 7.51 -2.93
CA TYR A 61 9.82 6.89 -4.18
C TYR A 61 11.28 6.41 -4.12
N PRO A 62 12.28 7.21 -3.68
CA PRO A 62 13.66 6.75 -3.63
C PRO A 62 13.85 5.54 -2.73
N LEU A 63 13.07 5.43 -1.65
CA LEU A 63 13.12 4.28 -0.75
C LEU A 63 12.56 3.03 -1.40
N THR A 64 11.50 3.13 -2.23
CA THR A 64 10.96 1.97 -2.94
C THR A 64 11.94 1.42 -3.96
N PHE A 65 12.65 2.29 -4.72
CA PHE A 65 13.69 1.87 -5.65
C PHE A 65 14.87 1.22 -4.92
N LEU A 66 15.35 1.84 -3.84
CA LEU A 66 16.43 1.26 -3.02
C LEU A 66 16.07 -0.14 -2.51
N ILE A 67 14.83 -0.36 -2.06
CA ILE A 67 14.37 -1.66 -1.58
C ILE A 67 14.31 -2.68 -2.72
N THR A 68 13.84 -2.29 -3.91
CA THR A 68 13.82 -3.18 -5.08
C THR A 68 15.23 -3.57 -5.52
N ASP A 69 16.17 -2.64 -5.51
CA ASP A 69 17.58 -2.90 -5.81
C ASP A 69 18.18 -3.91 -4.83
N ILE A 70 18.01 -3.67 -3.52
CA ILE A 70 18.51 -4.60 -2.49
C ILE A 70 17.89 -5.99 -2.66
N VAL A 71 16.59 -6.08 -2.91
CA VAL A 71 15.91 -7.37 -3.08
C VAL A 71 16.33 -8.04 -4.37
N CYS A 72 16.56 -7.29 -5.44
CA CYS A 72 17.04 -7.81 -6.71
C CYS A 72 18.43 -8.44 -6.57
N GLU A 73 19.34 -7.73 -5.89
CA GLU A 73 20.74 -8.18 -5.66
C GLU A 73 20.80 -9.39 -4.72
N VAL A 74 20.06 -9.36 -3.61
CA VAL A 74 20.16 -10.39 -2.55
C VAL A 74 19.31 -11.63 -2.83
N PHE A 75 18.11 -11.45 -3.39
CA PHE A 75 17.10 -12.50 -3.54
C PHE A 75 16.80 -12.86 -5.00
N GLY A 76 17.32 -12.08 -5.94
CA GLY A 76 17.17 -12.26 -7.38
C GLY A 76 15.95 -11.57 -7.98
N LYS A 77 16.03 -11.32 -9.29
CA LYS A 77 15.05 -10.59 -10.10
C LYS A 77 13.62 -11.12 -9.98
N SER A 78 13.44 -12.43 -9.93
CA SER A 78 12.10 -13.04 -9.84
C SER A 78 11.36 -12.62 -8.55
N LYS A 79 12.07 -12.55 -7.42
CA LYS A 79 11.48 -12.12 -6.14
C LYS A 79 11.26 -10.61 -6.10
N ALA A 80 12.13 -9.82 -6.71
CA ALA A 80 11.96 -8.39 -6.84
C ALA A 80 10.73 -8.07 -7.71
N SER A 81 10.58 -8.72 -8.87
CA SER A 81 9.40 -8.55 -9.73
C SER A 81 8.10 -8.95 -9.03
N LEU A 82 8.12 -10.05 -8.26
CA LEU A 82 6.96 -10.47 -7.48
C LEU A 82 6.60 -9.42 -6.41
N MET A 83 7.61 -8.85 -5.73
CA MET A 83 7.41 -7.80 -4.73
C MET A 83 6.77 -6.55 -5.35
N VAL A 84 7.24 -6.11 -6.51
CA VAL A 84 6.65 -4.98 -7.27
C VAL A 84 5.20 -5.25 -7.62
N LEU A 85 4.90 -6.44 -8.13
CA LEU A 85 3.54 -6.83 -8.49
C LEU A 85 2.61 -6.87 -7.26
N MET A 86 3.09 -7.41 -6.12
CA MET A 86 2.34 -7.40 -4.87
C MET A 86 2.08 -5.99 -4.35
N GLY A 87 3.06 -5.09 -4.45
CA GLY A 87 2.90 -3.68 -4.10
C GLY A 87 1.86 -2.98 -4.97
N PHE A 88 1.89 -3.22 -6.27
CA PHE A 88 0.89 -2.70 -7.20
C PHE A 88 -0.52 -3.18 -6.87
N PHE A 89 -0.68 -4.48 -6.61
CA PHE A 89 -1.95 -5.05 -6.21
C PHE A 89 -2.46 -4.48 -4.87
N ALA A 90 -1.58 -4.34 -3.88
CA ALA A 90 -1.90 -3.73 -2.59
C ALA A 90 -2.35 -2.26 -2.75
N SER A 91 -1.73 -1.51 -3.67
CA SER A 91 -2.13 -0.15 -4.00
C SER A 91 -3.54 -0.09 -4.59
N ILE A 92 -3.86 -0.95 -5.56
CA ILE A 92 -5.21 -1.02 -6.14
C ILE A 92 -6.23 -1.33 -5.04
N LEU A 93 -5.93 -2.32 -4.20
CA LEU A 93 -6.82 -2.71 -3.11
C LEU A 93 -7.05 -1.56 -2.13
N SER A 94 -6.00 -0.84 -1.75
CA SER A 94 -6.09 0.33 -0.86
C SER A 94 -6.96 1.42 -1.47
N LEU A 95 -6.82 1.69 -2.77
CA LEU A 95 -7.63 2.70 -3.46
C LEU A 95 -9.11 2.31 -3.55
N ILE A 96 -9.42 1.03 -3.74
CA ILE A 96 -10.81 0.55 -3.70
C ILE A 96 -11.41 0.84 -2.32
N PHE A 97 -10.72 0.51 -1.23
CA PHE A 97 -11.22 0.77 0.12
C PHE A 97 -11.31 2.26 0.46
N ILE A 98 -10.35 3.07 0.01
CA ILE A 98 -10.41 4.53 0.16
C ILE A 98 -11.64 5.09 -0.55
N ASN A 99 -11.90 4.71 -1.81
CA ASN A 99 -13.08 5.16 -2.53
C ASN A 99 -14.39 4.70 -1.85
N LEU A 100 -14.44 3.45 -1.36
CA LEU A 100 -15.59 2.98 -0.59
C LEU A 100 -15.81 3.83 0.67
N ALA A 101 -14.74 4.19 1.38
CA ALA A 101 -14.83 5.04 2.57
C ALA A 101 -15.31 6.46 2.23
N VAL A 102 -14.85 7.03 1.11
CA VAL A 102 -15.31 8.35 0.61
C VAL A 102 -16.80 8.34 0.27
N MET A 103 -17.33 7.23 -0.26
CA MET A 103 -18.74 7.09 -0.62
C MET A 103 -19.69 6.96 0.58
N LEU A 104 -19.15 6.64 1.78
CA LEU A 104 -19.97 6.54 2.99
C LEU A 104 -20.37 7.94 3.48
N PRO A 105 -21.64 8.15 3.84
CA PRO A 105 -22.09 9.46 4.34
C PRO A 105 -21.46 9.74 5.70
N GLY A 106 -21.00 10.99 5.90
CA GLY A 106 -20.46 11.45 7.17
C GLY A 106 -21.51 11.46 8.29
N SER A 107 -21.08 11.35 9.53
CA SER A 107 -21.90 11.41 10.73
C SER A 107 -21.78 12.77 11.42
N GLU A 108 -22.84 13.22 12.12
CA GLU A 108 -22.80 14.46 12.93
C GLU A 108 -21.72 14.43 14.05
N VAL A 109 -21.44 13.25 14.59
CA VAL A 109 -20.38 13.06 15.60
C VAL A 109 -18.99 13.35 15.04
N TRP A 110 -18.83 13.33 13.73
CA TRP A 110 -17.56 13.59 13.04
C TRP A 110 -17.22 15.08 12.91
N ILE A 111 -18.18 15.99 13.16
CA ILE A 111 -17.97 17.44 13.05
C ILE A 111 -16.88 17.89 14.02
N ASN A 112 -15.90 18.64 13.51
CA ASN A 112 -14.83 19.22 14.31
C ASN A 112 -14.84 20.76 14.23
N SER A 113 -15.67 21.37 15.05
CA SER A 113 -15.82 22.82 15.10
C SER A 113 -14.56 23.55 15.56
N SER A 114 -13.68 22.90 16.30
CA SER A 114 -12.40 23.50 16.71
C SER A 114 -11.45 23.75 15.55
N LEU A 115 -11.61 23.03 14.44
CA LEU A 115 -10.85 23.20 13.19
C LEU A 115 -11.62 24.05 12.14
N GLY A 116 -12.79 24.62 12.52
CA GLY A 116 -13.60 25.44 11.63
C GLY A 116 -14.60 24.67 10.75
N TYR A 117 -14.71 23.35 10.94
CA TYR A 117 -15.71 22.52 10.23
C TYR A 117 -17.00 22.51 11.04
N ASN A 118 -18.05 23.19 10.56
CA ASN A 118 -19.31 23.39 11.28
C ASN A 118 -20.45 22.52 10.76
N SER A 119 -20.24 21.78 9.69
CA SER A 119 -21.21 20.86 9.12
C SER A 119 -20.59 19.53 8.72
N VAL A 120 -21.41 18.50 8.60
CA VAL A 120 -21.00 17.18 8.05
C VAL A 120 -20.44 17.35 6.64
N GLN A 121 -21.03 18.24 5.85
CA GLN A 121 -20.60 18.49 4.47
C GLN A 121 -19.21 19.12 4.43
N ASP A 122 -18.86 20.03 5.34
CA ASP A 122 -17.52 20.62 5.39
C ASP A 122 -16.46 19.54 5.68
N MET A 123 -16.74 18.64 6.63
CA MET A 123 -15.86 17.51 6.94
C MET A 123 -15.76 16.54 5.78
N GLN A 124 -16.87 16.23 5.11
CA GLN A 124 -16.89 15.35 3.93
C GLN A 124 -16.04 15.94 2.80
N ASN A 125 -16.21 17.21 2.47
CA ASN A 125 -15.44 17.90 1.44
C ASN A 125 -13.93 17.91 1.77
N ALA A 126 -13.59 18.14 3.04
CA ALA A 126 -12.19 18.09 3.47
C ALA A 126 -11.60 16.69 3.32
N TYR A 127 -12.33 15.65 3.70
CA TYR A 127 -11.92 14.26 3.53
C TYR A 127 -11.75 13.88 2.06
N GLU A 128 -12.72 14.21 1.23
CA GLU A 128 -12.66 13.99 -0.21
C GLU A 128 -11.48 14.72 -0.85
N SER A 129 -11.21 15.96 -0.47
CA SER A 129 -10.08 16.73 -1.01
C SER A 129 -8.71 16.10 -0.73
N VAL A 130 -8.60 15.34 0.37
CA VAL A 130 -7.37 14.64 0.75
C VAL A 130 -7.27 13.27 0.08
N PHE A 131 -8.38 12.55 -0.06
CA PHE A 131 -8.35 11.14 -0.48
C PHE A 131 -8.77 10.90 -1.93
N THR A 132 -9.36 11.90 -2.59
CA THR A 132 -9.84 11.76 -3.97
C THR A 132 -8.90 12.43 -4.96
N LEU A 133 -8.02 11.64 -5.58
CA LEU A 133 -7.27 12.10 -6.76
C LEU A 133 -8.15 11.99 -8.01
N PRO A 134 -8.00 12.91 -8.99
CA PRO A 134 -8.62 12.73 -10.30
C PRO A 134 -8.26 11.35 -10.87
N GLY A 135 -9.27 10.54 -11.22
CA GLY A 135 -9.08 9.13 -11.59
C GLY A 135 -8.08 8.90 -12.72
N PHE A 136 -7.99 9.84 -13.70
CA PHE A 136 -6.99 9.75 -14.77
C PHE A 136 -5.56 9.98 -14.27
N LEU A 137 -5.36 10.88 -13.31
CA LEU A 137 -4.03 11.18 -12.75
C LEU A 137 -3.54 9.99 -11.92
N LEU A 138 -4.44 9.38 -11.16
CA LEU A 138 -4.16 8.21 -10.36
C LEU A 138 -3.78 7.01 -11.23
N SER A 139 -4.57 6.71 -12.27
CA SER A 139 -4.29 5.59 -13.18
C SER A 139 -2.99 5.78 -13.95
N ALA A 140 -2.73 7.00 -14.43
CA ALA A 140 -1.48 7.33 -15.11
C ALA A 140 -0.26 7.18 -14.19
N SER A 141 -0.36 7.67 -12.95
CA SER A 141 0.70 7.55 -11.94
C SER A 141 0.98 6.09 -11.58
N MET A 142 -0.05 5.29 -11.38
CA MET A 142 0.10 3.87 -11.06
C MET A 142 0.72 3.08 -12.22
N LEU A 143 0.31 3.37 -13.46
CA LEU A 143 0.87 2.71 -14.63
C LEU A 143 2.34 3.10 -14.84
N ALA A 144 2.67 4.40 -14.73
CA ALA A 144 4.03 4.89 -14.82
C ALA A 144 4.92 4.25 -13.76
N TYR A 145 4.44 4.17 -12.53
CA TYR A 145 5.14 3.51 -11.43
C TYR A 145 5.41 2.02 -11.74
N LEU A 146 4.39 1.27 -12.16
CA LEU A 146 4.54 -0.15 -12.48
C LEU A 146 5.59 -0.37 -13.57
N VAL A 147 5.52 0.42 -14.65
CA VAL A 147 6.48 0.34 -15.78
C VAL A 147 7.89 0.68 -15.28
N ALA A 148 8.07 1.76 -14.52
CA ALA A 148 9.36 2.16 -14.00
C ALA A 148 9.98 1.06 -13.11
N GLN A 149 9.22 0.51 -12.18
CA GLN A 149 9.69 -0.54 -11.27
C GLN A 149 10.01 -1.86 -12.00
N LEU A 150 9.25 -2.23 -13.02
CA LEU A 150 9.54 -3.43 -13.80
C LEU A 150 10.76 -3.28 -14.70
N ILE A 151 11.07 -2.06 -15.16
CA ILE A 151 12.30 -1.76 -15.89
C ILE A 151 13.50 -1.82 -14.95
N ASP A 152 13.37 -1.25 -13.75
CA ASP A 152 14.40 -1.22 -12.73
C ASP A 152 14.86 -2.64 -12.30
N VAL A 153 13.94 -3.57 -12.18
CA VAL A 153 14.23 -4.97 -11.83
C VAL A 153 14.86 -5.77 -12.98
N ARG A 154 14.87 -5.29 -14.24
CA ARG A 154 15.46 -6.01 -15.39
C ARG A 154 16.96 -5.89 -15.46
#